data_4b4a69ed0d905364de7baeda551c7af0
#
_entry.id   4b4a69ed0d905364de7baeda551c7af0
#
_cell.length_a   1.000
_cell.length_b   1.000
_cell.length_c   1.000
_cell.angle_alpha   90.00
_cell.angle_beta   90.00
_cell.angle_gamma   90.00
#
_symmetry.space_group_name_H-M   'P 1'
#
loop_
_entity.id
_entity.type
_entity.pdbx_description
1 polymer ?
#
loop_
_entity_poly.entity_id
_entity_poly.type
_entity_poly.pdbx_seq_one_letter_code
_entity_poly.pdbx_strand_id
1 'polypeptide(L)'
;MSNNRILVLGLGHLSNGELTIALETVRHLPSNGFELLFISHPNGANYIRSTGIPCMSLDKTTTWENRTLFEKILTDFNPGRILCADVYTMEYASVWCGIDFEYLKRLGLPLGSFDQYEWESTNFEWDFTHAPPVKIRPELIKSCDFLIRPCPLNKVDASQDSRIITCRLFGKNDNTPKMSRSMWAEALSINLDRKVIFTVNSSWEYVDVSNSVSTKAMIEQMPKIIHGNISLVGEPVTLIHVGPRQWTFPIASTIDYRYFPALKSDLYRECLAHADLFMGTNAISITLSNAVFLGTPSILLNNFKVLDFQRISSILPKMPSWYQDVTKHVSSVFAFRMFPWGWSKFLSYVFADNPYQETFLTVPVMEPSKCKKAIEKYLFDESAISEIREKQQVYFSKLSRLRPLEEQLM
;
A
#
# COMPACT_ATOMS: atom_id res chain seq x y z
N MET A 1 16.72 -31.82 12.13
CA MET A 1 15.42 -31.21 11.74
C MET A 1 15.67 -29.73 11.54
N SER A 2 15.29 -29.18 10.39
CA SER A 2 15.44 -27.74 10.16
C SER A 2 14.58 -26.99 11.18
N ASN A 3 15.15 -25.95 11.80
CA ASN A 3 14.41 -25.10 12.73
C ASN A 3 13.50 -24.16 11.89
N ASN A 4 12.21 -24.47 11.80
CA ASN A 4 11.22 -23.73 11.01
C ASN A 4 10.63 -22.52 11.77
N ARG A 5 11.33 -21.99 12.76
CA ARG A 5 10.96 -20.77 13.46
C ARG A 5 11.43 -19.55 12.68
N ILE A 6 10.51 -18.67 12.34
CA ILE A 6 10.79 -17.45 11.58
C ILE A 6 10.53 -16.25 12.46
N LEU A 7 11.57 -15.45 12.69
CA LEU A 7 11.46 -14.16 13.34
C LEU A 7 11.28 -13.08 12.28
N VAL A 8 10.13 -12.39 12.28
CA VAL A 8 9.83 -11.33 11.31
C VAL A 8 10.02 -9.96 11.96
N LEU A 9 10.86 -9.13 11.36
CA LEU A 9 11.18 -7.79 11.86
C LEU A 9 10.41 -6.73 11.05
N GLY A 10 9.44 -6.08 11.68
CA GLY A 10 8.70 -4.94 11.14
C GLY A 10 8.91 -3.71 12.00
N LEU A 11 10.14 -3.15 11.98
CA LEU A 11 10.60 -2.11 12.89
C LEU A 11 10.36 -0.68 12.37
N GLY A 12 9.94 -0.51 11.11
CA GLY A 12 9.56 0.79 10.57
C GLY A 12 8.44 1.42 11.38
N HIS A 13 8.63 2.65 11.85
CA HIS A 13 7.65 3.35 12.70
C HIS A 13 6.86 4.41 11.93
N LEU A 14 7.29 4.74 10.73
CA LEU A 14 6.68 5.80 9.90
C LEU A 14 5.48 5.28 9.11
N SER A 15 5.53 4.02 8.69
CA SER A 15 4.50 3.39 7.86
C SER A 15 4.32 1.93 8.28
N ASN A 16 3.11 1.42 8.13
CA ASN A 16 2.81 0.00 8.29
C ASN A 16 2.71 -0.73 6.95
N GLY A 17 3.08 -0.08 5.83
CA GLY A 17 2.93 -0.66 4.49
C GLY A 17 3.72 -1.95 4.34
N GLU A 18 5.02 -1.90 4.60
CA GLU A 18 5.94 -3.03 4.50
C GLU A 18 5.57 -4.13 5.51
N LEU A 19 5.23 -3.73 6.74
CA LEU A 19 4.76 -4.64 7.78
C LEU A 19 3.49 -5.37 7.35
N THR A 20 2.55 -4.67 6.72
CA THR A 20 1.29 -5.26 6.26
C THR A 20 1.54 -6.25 5.12
N ILE A 21 2.44 -5.92 4.19
CA ILE A 21 2.84 -6.83 3.11
C ILE A 21 3.47 -8.10 3.68
N ALA A 22 4.41 -7.95 4.62
CA ALA A 22 5.05 -9.09 5.27
C ALA A 22 4.01 -9.96 5.99
N LEU A 23 3.15 -9.35 6.80
CA LEU A 23 2.09 -10.04 7.53
C LEU A 23 1.15 -10.80 6.60
N GLU A 24 0.62 -10.15 5.57
CA GLU A 24 -0.29 -10.79 4.61
C GLU A 24 0.36 -11.96 3.89
N THR A 25 1.65 -11.86 3.58
CA THR A 25 2.39 -12.93 2.90
C THR A 25 2.63 -14.13 3.81
N VAL A 26 3.08 -13.90 5.06
CA VAL A 26 3.49 -15.02 5.93
C VAL A 26 2.34 -15.64 6.73
N ARG A 27 1.21 -14.96 6.90
CA ARG A 27 0.07 -15.50 7.65
C ARG A 27 -0.53 -16.78 7.01
N HIS A 28 -0.19 -17.05 5.76
CA HIS A 28 -0.63 -18.24 5.03
C HIS A 28 0.33 -19.42 5.17
N LEU A 29 1.46 -19.23 5.86
CA LEU A 29 2.33 -20.34 6.18
C LEU A 29 1.61 -21.33 7.11
N PRO A 30 1.66 -22.63 6.83
CA PRO A 30 0.97 -23.63 7.62
C PRO A 30 1.48 -23.64 9.06
N SER A 31 0.58 -23.53 10.04
CA SER A 31 0.92 -23.58 11.47
C SER A 31 1.59 -24.90 11.89
N ASN A 32 1.36 -25.96 11.15
CA ASN A 32 1.98 -27.27 11.42
C ASN A 32 3.42 -27.39 10.92
N GLY A 33 3.90 -26.42 10.15
CA GLY A 33 5.26 -26.46 9.57
C GLY A 33 6.15 -25.31 10.00
N PHE A 34 5.54 -24.19 10.41
CA PHE A 34 6.27 -22.97 10.75
C PHE A 34 5.73 -22.34 12.03
N GLU A 35 6.64 -21.85 12.86
CA GLU A 35 6.33 -21.02 14.02
C GLU A 35 6.78 -19.58 13.72
N LEU A 36 5.85 -18.64 13.81
CA LEU A 36 6.08 -17.23 13.48
C LEU A 36 6.08 -16.38 14.75
N LEU A 37 7.05 -15.49 14.87
CA LEU A 37 7.05 -14.41 15.84
C LEU A 37 7.41 -13.10 15.15
N PHE A 38 6.56 -12.09 15.33
CA PHE A 38 6.88 -10.73 14.88
C PHE A 38 7.53 -9.92 15.98
N ILE A 39 8.44 -9.05 15.58
CA ILE A 39 8.92 -7.94 16.42
C ILE A 39 8.63 -6.64 15.68
N SER A 40 7.99 -5.71 16.37
CA SER A 40 7.58 -4.45 15.76
C SER A 40 7.65 -3.28 16.73
N HIS A 41 7.53 -2.06 16.19
CA HIS A 41 7.21 -0.86 16.93
C HIS A 41 5.82 -1.00 17.60
N PRO A 42 5.52 -0.34 18.74
CA PRO A 42 4.27 -0.51 19.49
C PRO A 42 2.99 -0.44 18.64
N ASN A 43 2.90 0.53 17.74
CA ASN A 43 1.71 0.68 16.88
C ASN A 43 1.56 -0.51 15.91
N GLY A 44 2.67 -0.94 15.29
CA GLY A 44 2.68 -2.11 14.42
C GLY A 44 2.36 -3.39 15.18
N ALA A 45 2.89 -3.54 16.40
CA ALA A 45 2.62 -4.70 17.25
C ALA A 45 1.14 -4.84 17.61
N ASN A 46 0.46 -3.74 17.91
CA ASN A 46 -0.99 -3.75 18.17
C ASN A 46 -1.78 -4.20 16.94
N TYR A 47 -1.38 -3.73 15.76
CA TYR A 47 -2.00 -4.17 14.50
C TYR A 47 -1.80 -5.67 14.28
N ILE A 48 -0.57 -6.20 14.40
CA ILE A 48 -0.29 -7.63 14.20
C ILE A 48 -1.07 -8.49 15.19
N ARG A 49 -1.06 -8.13 16.48
CA ARG A 49 -1.80 -8.88 17.53
C ARG A 49 -3.30 -8.94 17.24
N SER A 50 -3.87 -7.91 16.62
CA SER A 50 -5.29 -7.91 16.24
C SER A 50 -5.63 -8.97 15.19
N THR A 51 -4.64 -9.50 14.48
CA THR A 51 -4.79 -10.60 13.49
C THR A 51 -4.59 -11.99 14.11
N GLY A 52 -4.27 -12.08 15.40
CA GLY A 52 -4.03 -13.35 16.11
C GLY A 52 -2.62 -13.89 15.97
N ILE A 53 -1.72 -13.19 15.27
CA ILE A 53 -0.33 -13.61 15.12
C ILE A 53 0.51 -13.13 16.31
N PRO A 54 1.39 -13.98 16.89
CA PRO A 54 2.28 -13.59 17.97
C PRO A 54 3.17 -12.40 17.59
N CYS A 55 3.19 -11.37 18.43
CA CYS A 55 4.03 -10.21 18.22
C CYS A 55 4.56 -9.63 19.53
N MET A 56 5.85 -9.37 19.55
CA MET A 56 6.52 -8.63 20.63
C MET A 56 6.76 -7.18 20.19
N SER A 57 6.70 -6.28 21.14
CA SER A 57 6.95 -4.85 20.90
C SER A 57 8.30 -4.46 21.48
N LEU A 58 9.09 -3.72 20.71
CA LEU A 58 10.23 -2.98 21.25
C LEU A 58 9.72 -1.59 21.66
N ASP A 59 9.51 -1.40 22.94
CA ASP A 59 8.85 -0.21 23.51
C ASP A 59 9.68 0.49 24.60
N LYS A 60 10.96 0.16 24.71
CA LYS A 60 11.86 0.75 25.69
C LYS A 60 12.33 2.14 25.27
N THR A 61 12.71 2.92 26.26
CA THR A 61 13.13 4.32 26.05
C THR A 61 14.51 4.44 25.45
N THR A 62 15.37 3.46 25.64
CA THR A 62 16.74 3.49 25.13
C THR A 62 17.00 2.38 24.12
N THR A 63 17.90 2.64 23.19
CA THR A 63 18.38 1.67 22.21
C THR A 63 18.99 0.44 22.87
N TRP A 64 19.70 0.63 23.98
CA TRP A 64 20.32 -0.47 24.74
C TRP A 64 19.27 -1.42 25.34
N GLU A 65 18.24 -0.87 25.97
CA GLU A 65 17.15 -1.67 26.54
C GLU A 65 16.36 -2.43 25.47
N ASN A 66 16.08 -1.80 24.33
CA ASN A 66 15.43 -2.46 23.21
C ASN A 66 16.28 -3.59 22.65
N ARG A 67 17.59 -3.38 22.55
CA ARG A 67 18.52 -4.41 22.11
C ARG A 67 18.60 -5.57 23.10
N THR A 68 18.68 -5.29 24.40
CA THR A 68 18.67 -6.32 25.45
C THR A 68 17.37 -7.14 25.42
N LEU A 69 16.23 -6.48 25.21
CA LEU A 69 14.94 -7.16 25.03
C LEU A 69 14.95 -8.05 23.78
N PHE A 70 15.50 -7.55 22.69
CA PHE A 70 15.62 -8.31 21.44
C PHE A 70 16.49 -9.56 21.61
N GLU A 71 17.64 -9.44 22.28
CA GLU A 71 18.54 -10.56 22.61
C GLU A 71 17.83 -11.64 23.46
N LYS A 72 17.04 -11.20 24.43
CA LYS A 72 16.19 -12.11 25.20
C LYS A 72 15.17 -12.83 24.32
N ILE A 73 14.48 -12.11 23.44
CA ILE A 73 13.52 -12.71 22.50
C ILE A 73 14.20 -13.71 21.58
N LEU A 74 15.39 -13.41 21.06
CA LEU A 74 16.18 -14.35 20.25
C LEU A 74 16.49 -15.64 21.02
N THR A 75 16.89 -15.51 22.29
CA THR A 75 17.21 -16.67 23.15
C THR A 75 15.95 -17.51 23.40
N ASP A 76 14.84 -16.88 23.78
CA ASP A 76 13.61 -17.57 24.15
C ASP A 76 12.92 -18.22 22.93
N PHE A 77 12.89 -17.52 21.81
CA PHE A 77 12.25 -18.00 20.57
C PHE A 77 13.15 -18.91 19.76
N ASN A 78 14.46 -18.74 19.82
CA ASN A 78 15.48 -19.52 19.09
C ASN A 78 15.14 -19.67 17.59
N PRO A 79 15.09 -18.57 16.79
CA PRO A 79 14.70 -18.62 15.40
C PRO A 79 15.68 -19.40 14.53
N GLY A 80 15.17 -20.09 13.51
CA GLY A 80 16.00 -20.72 12.47
C GLY A 80 16.37 -19.73 11.35
N ARG A 81 15.64 -18.62 11.23
CA ARG A 81 15.93 -17.55 10.27
C ARG A 81 15.28 -16.23 10.68
N ILE A 82 15.81 -15.15 10.15
CA ILE A 82 15.27 -13.78 10.34
C ILE A 82 14.77 -13.27 8.99
N LEU A 83 13.61 -12.62 9.00
CA LEU A 83 13.00 -12.02 7.82
C LEU A 83 12.65 -10.55 8.10
N CYS A 84 13.27 -9.62 7.41
CA CYS A 84 12.93 -8.20 7.48
C CYS A 84 11.72 -7.89 6.60
N ALA A 85 10.73 -7.19 7.12
CA ALA A 85 9.60 -6.67 6.34
C ALA A 85 10.09 -5.71 5.24
N ASP A 86 11.16 -5.00 5.49
CA ASP A 86 12.01 -4.28 4.54
C ASP A 86 13.33 -3.97 5.22
N VAL A 87 14.44 -4.34 4.59
CA VAL A 87 15.76 -4.20 5.21
C VAL A 87 16.19 -2.75 5.37
N TYR A 88 15.71 -1.84 4.52
CA TYR A 88 16.04 -0.41 4.61
C TYR A 88 15.25 0.28 5.71
N THR A 89 13.98 -0.02 5.86
CA THR A 89 13.17 0.50 6.98
C THR A 89 13.67 -0.05 8.32
N MET A 90 14.14 -1.30 8.34
CA MET A 90 14.79 -1.91 9.51
C MET A 90 16.09 -1.19 9.86
N GLU A 91 16.97 -0.94 8.88
CA GLU A 91 18.24 -0.21 9.10
C GLU A 91 17.97 1.23 9.57
N TYR A 92 16.98 1.91 8.97
CA TYR A 92 16.55 3.23 9.43
C TYR A 92 16.04 3.22 10.88
N ALA A 93 15.36 2.16 11.29
CA ALA A 93 14.86 2.01 12.66
C ALA A 93 15.96 1.78 13.69
N SER A 94 17.19 1.43 13.27
CA SER A 94 18.32 1.17 14.18
C SER A 94 18.62 2.33 15.13
N VAL A 95 18.32 3.56 14.72
CA VAL A 95 18.52 4.77 15.52
C VAL A 95 17.71 4.77 16.84
N TRP A 96 16.58 4.09 16.86
CA TRP A 96 15.74 4.00 18.05
C TRP A 96 15.75 2.60 18.70
N CYS A 97 15.87 1.53 17.90
CA CYS A 97 15.81 0.17 18.44
C CYS A 97 17.19 -0.42 18.78
N GLY A 98 18.28 0.16 18.25
CA GLY A 98 19.64 -0.31 18.46
C GLY A 98 19.99 -1.61 17.72
N ILE A 99 19.15 -2.02 16.75
CA ILE A 99 19.33 -3.23 15.94
C ILE A 99 19.59 -2.77 14.51
N ASP A 100 20.82 -2.89 14.04
CA ASP A 100 21.23 -2.58 12.69
C ASP A 100 21.47 -3.87 11.87
N PHE A 101 21.68 -3.69 10.58
CA PHE A 101 21.90 -4.80 9.66
C PHE A 101 23.16 -5.61 10.02
N GLU A 102 24.24 -4.94 10.39
CA GLU A 102 25.51 -5.60 10.75
C GLU A 102 25.35 -6.44 12.03
N TYR A 103 24.55 -5.98 12.97
CA TYR A 103 24.20 -6.77 14.14
C TYR A 103 23.45 -8.04 13.74
N LEU A 104 22.46 -7.94 12.87
CA LEU A 104 21.69 -9.12 12.42
C LEU A 104 22.59 -10.12 11.68
N LYS A 105 23.48 -9.66 10.82
CA LYS A 105 24.45 -10.54 10.12
C LYS A 105 25.38 -11.28 11.08
N ARG A 106 25.82 -10.65 12.18
CA ARG A 106 26.68 -11.29 13.20
C ARG A 106 26.00 -12.41 13.97
N LEU A 107 24.66 -12.49 13.94
CA LEU A 107 23.94 -13.60 14.57
C LEU A 107 24.16 -14.93 13.83
N GLY A 108 24.66 -14.91 12.59
CA GLY A 108 24.94 -16.10 11.80
C GLY A 108 23.69 -16.90 11.39
N LEU A 109 22.52 -16.30 11.48
CA LEU A 109 21.26 -16.89 11.02
C LEU A 109 20.97 -16.48 9.56
N PRO A 110 20.32 -17.31 8.75
CA PRO A 110 19.83 -16.91 7.45
C PRO A 110 18.98 -15.65 7.56
N LEU A 111 19.37 -14.60 6.84
CA LEU A 111 18.75 -13.28 6.88
C LEU A 111 18.09 -12.98 5.54
N GLY A 112 16.77 -12.84 5.53
CA GLY A 112 16.01 -12.47 4.35
C GLY A 112 15.36 -11.11 4.48
N SER A 113 14.89 -10.58 3.36
CA SER A 113 14.08 -9.36 3.29
C SER A 113 12.97 -9.49 2.26
N PHE A 114 11.85 -8.82 2.50
CA PHE A 114 10.95 -8.48 1.42
C PHE A 114 11.63 -7.47 0.50
N ASP A 115 11.43 -7.64 -0.81
CA ASP A 115 11.99 -6.78 -1.88
C ASP A 115 10.86 -6.32 -2.82
N GLN A 116 9.82 -5.71 -2.23
CA GLN A 116 8.65 -5.21 -2.94
C GLN A 116 8.98 -4.08 -3.93
N TYR A 117 10.14 -3.45 -3.78
CA TYR A 117 10.59 -2.36 -4.63
C TYR A 117 11.57 -2.80 -5.72
N GLU A 118 11.99 -4.07 -5.73
CA GLU A 118 12.99 -4.59 -6.66
C GLU A 118 14.21 -3.68 -6.74
N TRP A 119 14.87 -3.46 -5.61
CA TRP A 119 15.91 -2.45 -5.46
C TRP A 119 17.06 -2.53 -6.46
N GLU A 120 17.39 -3.73 -6.93
CA GLU A 120 18.39 -3.89 -8.00
C GLU A 120 17.88 -3.30 -9.33
N SER A 121 16.60 -3.48 -9.65
CA SER A 121 15.98 -2.94 -10.86
C SER A 121 15.84 -1.43 -10.82
N THR A 122 15.71 -0.83 -9.62
CA THR A 122 15.66 0.63 -9.43
C THR A 122 17.05 1.27 -9.37
N ASN A 123 18.11 0.48 -9.57
CA ASN A 123 19.50 0.92 -9.48
C ASN A 123 19.83 1.60 -8.14
N PHE A 124 19.15 1.16 -7.06
CA PHE A 124 19.32 1.70 -5.70
C PHE A 124 19.13 3.21 -5.60
N GLU A 125 18.31 3.79 -6.46
CA GLU A 125 17.91 5.18 -6.42
C GLU A 125 16.47 5.30 -5.97
N TRP A 126 16.28 6.05 -4.90
CA TRP A 126 14.95 6.39 -4.40
C TRP A 126 14.57 7.80 -4.83
N ASP A 127 13.67 7.91 -5.79
CA ASP A 127 13.09 9.18 -6.26
C ASP A 127 11.64 9.29 -5.78
N PHE A 128 11.50 9.61 -4.51
CA PHE A 128 10.21 9.75 -3.87
C PHE A 128 9.63 11.17 -3.97
N THR A 129 10.50 12.15 -4.00
CA THR A 129 10.14 13.56 -4.08
C THR A 129 10.87 14.23 -5.25
N HIS A 130 10.64 15.53 -5.48
CA HIS A 130 11.35 16.30 -6.50
C HIS A 130 12.81 16.59 -6.14
N ALA A 131 13.25 16.17 -4.97
CA ALA A 131 14.65 16.21 -4.60
C ALA A 131 15.48 15.33 -5.56
N PRO A 132 16.78 15.56 -5.67
CA PRO A 132 17.66 14.62 -6.34
C PRO A 132 17.42 13.21 -5.78
N PRO A 133 17.48 12.17 -6.62
CA PRO A 133 17.29 10.81 -6.15
C PRO A 133 18.22 10.51 -4.98
N VAL A 134 17.69 9.91 -3.93
CA VAL A 134 18.49 9.47 -2.79
C VAL A 134 19.09 8.11 -3.14
N LYS A 135 20.40 8.01 -3.10
CA LYS A 135 21.09 6.72 -3.22
C LYS A 135 20.97 5.98 -1.91
N ILE A 136 20.52 4.74 -1.99
CA ILE A 136 20.48 3.82 -0.86
C ILE A 136 21.66 2.85 -0.93
N ARG A 137 21.99 2.25 0.19
CA ARG A 137 23.14 1.34 0.33
C ARG A 137 22.83 -0.03 -0.33
N PRO A 138 23.42 -0.35 -1.50
CA PRO A 138 23.16 -1.62 -2.18
C PRO A 138 23.52 -2.84 -1.34
N GLU A 139 24.49 -2.69 -0.41
CA GLU A 139 25.03 -3.77 0.40
C GLU A 139 23.97 -4.43 1.26
N LEU A 140 22.97 -3.68 1.72
CA LEU A 140 21.94 -4.23 2.60
C LEU A 140 21.17 -5.35 1.91
N ILE A 141 20.53 -5.06 0.77
CA ILE A 141 19.73 -6.06 0.05
C ILE A 141 20.60 -7.14 -0.59
N LYS A 142 21.78 -6.78 -1.12
CA LYS A 142 22.71 -7.72 -1.75
C LYS A 142 23.28 -8.74 -0.77
N SER A 143 23.39 -8.38 0.50
CA SER A 143 23.88 -9.27 1.55
C SER A 143 22.80 -10.10 2.22
N CYS A 144 21.53 -9.97 1.82
CA CYS A 144 20.47 -10.88 2.24
C CYS A 144 20.69 -12.26 1.61
N ASP A 145 20.44 -13.31 2.39
CA ASP A 145 20.59 -14.70 1.94
C ASP A 145 19.41 -15.12 1.05
N PHE A 146 18.23 -14.49 1.23
CA PHE A 146 17.06 -14.69 0.37
C PHE A 146 16.19 -13.42 0.33
N LEU A 147 15.44 -13.26 -0.77
CA LEU A 147 14.57 -12.11 -1.03
C LEU A 147 13.16 -12.60 -1.37
N ILE A 148 12.15 -12.01 -0.74
CA ILE A 148 10.75 -12.35 -1.01
C ILE A 148 10.12 -11.23 -1.83
N ARG A 149 9.59 -11.57 -3.01
CA ARG A 149 8.86 -10.68 -3.92
C ARG A 149 7.39 -11.11 -4.00
N PRO A 150 6.48 -10.46 -3.25
CA PRO A 150 5.08 -10.85 -3.22
C PRO A 150 4.32 -10.33 -4.44
N CYS A 151 3.67 -11.22 -5.17
CA CYS A 151 2.74 -10.89 -6.26
C CYS A 151 1.33 -10.63 -5.70
N PRO A 152 0.64 -9.60 -6.16
CA PRO A 152 0.78 -8.88 -7.43
C PRO A 152 1.70 -7.65 -7.40
N LEU A 153 2.21 -7.23 -6.25
CA LEU A 153 3.05 -6.04 -6.15
C LEU A 153 4.27 -6.17 -7.06
N ASN A 154 4.94 -7.30 -7.00
CA ASN A 154 6.00 -7.66 -7.93
C ASN A 154 5.44 -8.48 -9.10
N LYS A 155 6.09 -8.41 -10.23
CA LYS A 155 5.81 -9.34 -11.34
C LYS A 155 6.33 -10.74 -11.00
N VAL A 156 5.73 -11.75 -11.62
CA VAL A 156 6.26 -13.10 -11.56
C VAL A 156 7.62 -13.07 -12.24
N ASP A 157 8.67 -13.14 -11.44
CA ASP A 157 10.04 -13.06 -11.93
C ASP A 157 10.52 -14.44 -12.40
N ALA A 158 11.07 -14.44 -13.61
CA ALA A 158 11.84 -15.56 -14.16
C ALA A 158 13.35 -15.40 -13.86
N SER A 159 13.70 -14.63 -12.81
CA SER A 159 15.08 -14.38 -12.41
C SER A 159 15.84 -15.68 -12.23
N GLN A 160 17.07 -15.70 -12.69
CA GLN A 160 18.00 -16.80 -12.41
C GLN A 160 18.67 -16.66 -11.03
N ASP A 161 18.40 -15.58 -10.29
CA ASP A 161 18.90 -15.40 -8.93
C ASP A 161 18.17 -16.35 -7.98
N SER A 162 18.85 -17.38 -7.53
CA SER A 162 18.31 -18.39 -6.60
C SER A 162 17.89 -17.83 -5.24
N ARG A 163 18.29 -16.63 -4.90
CA ARG A 163 17.86 -15.94 -3.67
C ARG A 163 16.44 -15.41 -3.76
N ILE A 164 15.91 -15.18 -4.98
CA ILE A 164 14.61 -14.55 -5.18
C ILE A 164 13.49 -15.60 -5.07
N ILE A 165 12.62 -15.38 -4.10
CA ILE A 165 11.41 -16.15 -3.84
C ILE A 165 10.22 -15.32 -4.31
N THR A 166 9.63 -15.69 -5.44
CA THR A 166 8.38 -15.09 -5.90
C THR A 166 7.20 -15.88 -5.33
N CYS A 167 6.31 -15.23 -4.62
CA CYS A 167 5.17 -15.88 -3.96
C CYS A 167 3.88 -15.08 -4.09
N ARG A 168 2.77 -15.70 -3.73
CA ARG A 168 1.47 -15.02 -3.66
C ARG A 168 1.35 -14.22 -2.38
N LEU A 169 0.83 -13.01 -2.51
CA LEU A 169 0.48 -12.17 -1.36
C LEU A 169 -0.78 -12.68 -0.63
N PHE A 170 -1.72 -13.31 -1.35
CA PHE A 170 -3.00 -13.75 -0.79
C PHE A 170 -3.18 -15.27 -0.84
N GLY A 171 -3.90 -15.81 0.12
CA GLY A 171 -4.30 -17.22 0.13
C GLY A 171 -5.28 -17.57 -0.98
N LYS A 172 -5.35 -18.85 -1.36
CA LYS A 172 -6.23 -19.33 -2.46
C LYS A 172 -7.71 -19.02 -2.23
N ASN A 173 -8.16 -19.02 -0.98
CA ASN A 173 -9.57 -18.93 -0.60
C ASN A 173 -9.95 -17.57 -0.01
N ASP A 174 -9.06 -16.59 -0.10
CA ASP A 174 -9.28 -15.28 0.52
C ASP A 174 -10.09 -14.31 -0.36
N ASN A 175 -10.61 -14.74 -1.50
CA ASN A 175 -11.35 -13.89 -2.43
C ASN A 175 -12.86 -13.81 -2.17
N THR A 176 -13.35 -14.47 -1.13
CA THR A 176 -14.80 -14.49 -0.83
C THR A 176 -15.13 -13.58 0.34
N PRO A 177 -16.12 -12.66 0.21
CA PRO A 177 -16.63 -11.89 1.33
C PRO A 177 -17.21 -12.81 2.42
N LYS A 178 -17.05 -12.43 3.67
CA LYS A 178 -17.61 -13.16 4.84
C LYS A 178 -19.01 -12.69 5.21
N MET A 179 -19.40 -11.50 4.76
CA MET A 179 -20.71 -10.90 5.00
C MET A 179 -21.47 -10.77 3.69
N SER A 180 -22.81 -10.78 3.77
CA SER A 180 -23.63 -10.34 2.63
C SER A 180 -23.53 -8.82 2.47
N ARG A 181 -23.78 -8.32 1.25
CA ARG A 181 -23.76 -6.87 0.98
C ARG A 181 -24.77 -6.10 1.85
N SER A 182 -25.92 -6.71 2.18
CA SER A 182 -26.91 -6.10 3.06
C SER A 182 -26.43 -5.98 4.51
N MET A 183 -25.82 -7.03 5.07
CA MET A 183 -25.26 -7.00 6.42
C MET A 183 -24.13 -5.99 6.54
N TRP A 184 -23.25 -5.91 5.52
CA TRP A 184 -22.20 -4.90 5.47
C TRP A 184 -22.77 -3.48 5.43
N ALA A 185 -23.79 -3.24 4.61
CA ALA A 185 -24.42 -1.93 4.49
C ALA A 185 -25.10 -1.50 5.80
N GLU A 186 -25.75 -2.42 6.48
CA GLU A 186 -26.34 -2.20 7.80
C GLU A 186 -25.26 -1.84 8.84
N ALA A 187 -24.18 -2.60 8.89
CA ALA A 187 -23.05 -2.36 9.82
C ALA A 187 -22.41 -0.97 9.68
N LEU A 188 -22.46 -0.38 8.48
CA LEU A 188 -21.92 0.96 8.18
C LEU A 188 -23.02 2.03 8.00
N SER A 189 -24.28 1.67 8.16
CA SER A 189 -25.44 2.55 7.92
C SER A 189 -25.42 3.17 6.54
N ILE A 190 -25.20 2.34 5.50
CA ILE A 190 -25.08 2.74 4.09
C ILE A 190 -26.41 2.47 3.35
N ASN A 191 -26.83 3.43 2.53
CA ASN A 191 -27.94 3.23 1.60
C ASN A 191 -27.44 2.57 0.30
N LEU A 192 -27.93 1.36 0.01
CA LEU A 192 -27.57 0.59 -1.19
C LEU A 192 -28.28 1.05 -2.48
N ASP A 193 -29.21 2.01 -2.41
CA ASP A 193 -29.77 2.65 -3.60
C ASP A 193 -28.75 3.53 -4.33
N ARG A 194 -27.63 3.81 -3.68
CA ARG A 194 -26.50 4.57 -4.23
C ARG A 194 -25.32 3.65 -4.54
N LYS A 195 -24.58 3.98 -5.59
CA LYS A 195 -23.29 3.35 -5.83
C LYS A 195 -22.29 3.76 -4.74
N VAL A 196 -21.46 2.82 -4.32
CA VAL A 196 -20.52 3.02 -3.20
C VAL A 196 -19.10 3.11 -3.71
N ILE A 197 -18.44 4.24 -3.41
CA ILE A 197 -17.01 4.46 -3.66
C ILE A 197 -16.28 4.28 -2.33
N PHE A 198 -15.21 3.50 -2.34
CA PHE A 198 -14.33 3.33 -1.19
C PHE A 198 -12.98 3.97 -1.46
N THR A 199 -12.50 4.82 -0.56
CA THR A 199 -11.18 5.46 -0.64
C THR A 199 -10.48 5.42 0.71
N VAL A 200 -9.15 5.36 0.67
CA VAL A 200 -8.32 5.30 1.88
C VAL A 200 -7.14 6.26 1.78
N ASN A 201 -6.74 6.79 2.93
CA ASN A 201 -5.50 7.54 3.08
C ASN A 201 -4.64 6.93 4.17
N SER A 202 -3.36 6.88 3.94
CA SER A 202 -2.38 6.38 4.90
C SER A 202 -1.86 7.49 5.81
N SER A 203 -1.52 7.16 7.05
CA SER A 203 -0.98 8.15 8.01
C SER A 203 0.38 8.69 7.58
N TRP A 204 1.23 7.89 6.91
CA TRP A 204 2.53 8.34 6.42
C TRP A 204 2.43 9.51 5.43
N GLU A 205 1.35 9.58 4.64
CA GLU A 205 1.09 10.69 3.73
C GLU A 205 1.09 12.04 4.45
N TYR A 206 0.63 12.05 5.70
CA TYR A 206 0.50 13.27 6.50
C TYR A 206 1.67 13.54 7.45
N VAL A 207 2.49 12.55 7.73
CA VAL A 207 3.63 12.66 8.65
C VAL A 207 4.93 12.86 7.89
N ASP A 208 5.30 11.90 7.03
CA ASP A 208 6.62 11.89 6.41
C ASP A 208 6.72 12.82 5.22
N VAL A 209 5.69 12.81 4.39
CA VAL A 209 5.65 13.61 3.17
C VAL A 209 5.41 15.09 3.48
N SER A 210 4.88 15.40 4.67
CA SER A 210 4.63 16.77 5.12
C SER A 210 5.89 17.58 5.48
N ASN A 211 7.07 16.94 5.51
CA ASN A 211 8.33 17.64 5.78
C ASN A 211 8.80 18.54 4.63
N SER A 212 8.23 18.38 3.44
CA SER A 212 8.45 19.28 2.30
C SER A 212 7.26 20.22 2.12
N VAL A 213 7.49 21.52 2.03
CA VAL A 213 6.44 22.54 1.88
C VAL A 213 5.57 22.28 0.65
N SER A 214 6.18 21.93 -0.49
CA SER A 214 5.46 21.65 -1.73
C SER A 214 4.63 20.37 -1.64
N THR A 215 5.18 19.34 -1.03
CA THR A 215 4.48 18.06 -0.86
C THR A 215 3.33 18.20 0.13
N LYS A 216 3.53 18.92 1.22
CA LYS A 216 2.48 19.24 2.19
C LYS A 216 1.32 19.98 1.53
N ALA A 217 1.61 21.02 0.73
CA ALA A 217 0.59 21.78 0.02
C ALA A 217 -0.26 20.87 -0.89
N MET A 218 0.36 19.91 -1.57
CA MET A 218 -0.36 18.96 -2.42
C MET A 218 -1.21 17.99 -1.63
N ILE A 219 -0.66 17.41 -0.56
CA ILE A 219 -1.40 16.47 0.31
C ILE A 219 -2.64 17.11 0.91
N GLU A 220 -2.53 18.34 1.37
CA GLU A 220 -3.65 19.10 1.92
C GLU A 220 -4.76 19.36 0.89
N GLN A 221 -4.44 19.37 -0.39
CA GLN A 221 -5.43 19.55 -1.47
C GLN A 221 -5.98 18.22 -2.02
N MET A 222 -5.33 17.09 -1.81
CA MET A 222 -5.78 15.79 -2.32
C MET A 222 -7.23 15.44 -1.95
N PRO A 223 -7.70 15.66 -0.73
CA PRO A 223 -9.10 15.46 -0.39
C PRO A 223 -10.07 16.27 -1.26
N LYS A 224 -9.75 17.54 -1.53
CA LYS A 224 -10.57 18.41 -2.39
C LYS A 224 -10.53 17.96 -3.85
N ILE A 225 -9.38 17.46 -4.31
CA ILE A 225 -9.22 16.96 -5.68
C ILE A 225 -10.05 15.68 -5.87
N ILE A 226 -9.96 14.73 -4.93
CA ILE A 226 -10.72 13.48 -4.97
C ILE A 226 -12.23 13.80 -4.93
N HIS A 227 -12.66 14.59 -3.95
CA HIS A 227 -14.04 15.03 -3.82
C HIS A 227 -14.53 15.75 -5.09
N GLY A 228 -13.73 16.68 -5.60
CA GLY A 228 -14.06 17.44 -6.80
C GLY A 228 -14.24 16.55 -8.03
N ASN A 229 -13.38 15.58 -8.21
CA ASN A 229 -13.50 14.61 -9.31
C ASN A 229 -14.77 13.73 -9.18
N ILE A 230 -15.09 13.28 -7.97
CA ILE A 230 -16.32 12.52 -7.70
C ILE A 230 -17.56 13.39 -7.93
N SER A 231 -17.56 14.64 -7.49
CA SER A 231 -18.70 15.54 -7.64
C SER A 231 -19.06 15.85 -9.10
N LEU A 232 -18.11 15.69 -10.04
CA LEU A 232 -18.36 15.87 -11.47
C LEU A 232 -19.24 14.78 -12.09
N VAL A 233 -19.38 13.65 -11.43
CA VAL A 233 -20.24 12.55 -11.90
C VAL A 233 -21.71 12.98 -11.92
N GLY A 234 -22.13 13.75 -10.91
CA GLY A 234 -23.50 14.31 -10.83
C GLY A 234 -24.54 13.34 -10.27
N GLU A 235 -24.30 12.04 -10.33
CA GLU A 235 -25.19 11.02 -9.77
C GLU A 235 -24.96 10.85 -8.27
N PRO A 236 -26.01 10.50 -7.50
CA PRO A 236 -25.89 10.22 -6.07
C PRO A 236 -24.98 9.03 -5.78
N VAL A 237 -23.94 9.24 -4.97
CA VAL A 237 -23.01 8.21 -4.53
C VAL A 237 -22.83 8.23 -3.02
N THR A 238 -22.48 7.10 -2.43
CA THR A 238 -21.94 7.02 -1.07
C THR A 238 -20.42 6.94 -1.16
N LEU A 239 -19.72 7.83 -0.46
CA LEU A 239 -18.27 7.81 -0.36
C LEU A 239 -17.84 7.37 1.03
N ILE A 240 -17.28 6.18 1.13
CA ILE A 240 -16.64 5.69 2.35
C ILE A 240 -15.18 6.10 2.33
N HIS A 241 -14.77 6.88 3.31
CA HIS A 241 -13.40 7.32 3.48
C HIS A 241 -12.83 6.77 4.78
N VAL A 242 -11.73 6.03 4.70
CA VAL A 242 -10.96 5.56 5.86
C VAL A 242 -9.60 6.23 5.88
N GLY A 243 -9.25 6.87 6.98
CA GLY A 243 -7.97 7.55 7.08
C GLY A 243 -7.81 8.40 8.33
N PRO A 244 -6.61 8.94 8.60
CA PRO A 244 -6.29 9.62 9.85
C PRO A 244 -6.97 10.99 10.00
N ARG A 245 -7.49 11.57 8.92
CA ARG A 245 -8.09 12.92 8.91
C ARG A 245 -9.41 12.95 8.17
N GLN A 246 -10.45 13.41 8.86
CA GLN A 246 -11.74 13.71 8.22
C GLN A 246 -11.63 14.94 7.30
N TRP A 247 -12.38 14.92 6.21
CA TRP A 247 -12.50 16.08 5.35
C TRP A 247 -13.40 17.14 6.00
N THR A 248 -12.91 18.38 6.09
CA THR A 248 -13.56 19.47 6.83
C THR A 248 -14.16 20.55 5.95
N PHE A 249 -14.10 20.38 4.63
CA PHE A 249 -14.71 21.29 3.65
C PHE A 249 -16.14 20.84 3.28
N PRO A 250 -16.96 21.72 2.68
CA PRO A 250 -18.32 21.39 2.27
C PRO A 250 -18.33 20.22 1.28
N ILE A 251 -19.14 19.22 1.57
CA ILE A 251 -19.35 18.05 0.71
C ILE A 251 -20.52 18.33 -0.25
N ALA A 252 -20.38 17.96 -1.52
CA ALA A 252 -21.43 18.08 -2.51
C ALA A 252 -22.68 17.28 -2.10
N SER A 253 -23.87 17.83 -2.34
CA SER A 253 -25.15 17.22 -1.94
C SER A 253 -25.42 15.87 -2.60
N THR A 254 -24.75 15.57 -3.71
CA THR A 254 -24.81 14.26 -4.38
C THR A 254 -23.95 13.20 -3.70
N ILE A 255 -23.10 13.56 -2.73
CA ILE A 255 -22.17 12.65 -2.07
C ILE A 255 -22.61 12.45 -0.62
N ASP A 256 -23.04 11.22 -0.25
CA ASP A 256 -23.21 10.79 1.12
C ASP A 256 -21.83 10.37 1.67
N TYR A 257 -21.19 11.27 2.41
CA TYR A 257 -19.82 11.10 2.90
C TYR A 257 -19.80 10.40 4.27
N ARG A 258 -19.17 9.23 4.31
CA ARG A 258 -19.00 8.41 5.50
C ARG A 258 -17.51 8.31 5.86
N TYR A 259 -17.14 8.86 6.99
CA TYR A 259 -15.76 8.87 7.47
C TYR A 259 -15.56 7.92 8.64
N PHE A 260 -14.45 7.18 8.56
CA PHE A 260 -13.98 6.32 9.62
C PHE A 260 -12.48 6.57 9.85
N PRO A 261 -12.03 6.89 11.09
CA PRO A 261 -10.60 7.06 11.36
C PRO A 261 -9.83 5.74 11.21
N ALA A 262 -10.50 4.63 11.49
CA ALA A 262 -10.04 3.27 11.27
C ALA A 262 -11.24 2.32 11.22
N LEU A 263 -11.08 1.18 10.57
CA LEU A 263 -12.03 0.06 10.60
C LEU A 263 -11.33 -1.19 11.13
N LYS A 264 -12.09 -2.08 11.76
CA LYS A 264 -11.61 -3.43 12.08
C LYS A 264 -11.24 -4.15 10.78
N SER A 265 -10.21 -4.96 10.81
CA SER A 265 -9.66 -5.65 9.63
C SER A 265 -10.73 -6.37 8.79
N ASP A 266 -11.63 -7.12 9.44
CA ASP A 266 -12.69 -7.82 8.74
C ASP A 266 -13.65 -6.84 8.03
N LEU A 267 -14.12 -5.79 8.72
CA LEU A 267 -15.02 -4.81 8.13
C LEU A 267 -14.35 -3.99 7.01
N TYR A 268 -13.07 -3.69 7.17
CA TYR A 268 -12.26 -3.03 6.14
C TYR A 268 -12.21 -3.87 4.86
N ARG A 269 -12.02 -5.18 5.01
CA ARG A 269 -12.02 -6.14 3.89
C ARG A 269 -13.39 -6.21 3.21
N GLU A 270 -14.47 -6.22 3.99
CA GLU A 270 -15.83 -6.19 3.43
C GLU A 270 -16.11 -4.91 2.65
N CYS A 271 -15.56 -3.75 3.08
CA CYS A 271 -15.61 -2.51 2.29
C CYS A 271 -14.97 -2.68 0.92
N LEU A 272 -13.80 -3.33 0.86
CA LEU A 272 -13.13 -3.62 -0.41
C LEU A 272 -13.92 -4.59 -1.29
N ALA A 273 -14.60 -5.57 -0.69
CA ALA A 273 -15.35 -6.58 -1.44
C ALA A 273 -16.70 -6.07 -1.96
N HIS A 274 -17.35 -5.16 -1.24
CA HIS A 274 -18.72 -4.74 -1.52
C HIS A 274 -18.84 -3.34 -2.13
N ALA A 275 -17.78 -2.54 -2.12
CA ALA A 275 -17.78 -1.28 -2.84
C ALA A 275 -17.95 -1.50 -4.36
N ASP A 276 -18.66 -0.58 -5.00
CA ASP A 276 -18.80 -0.60 -6.47
C ASP A 276 -17.53 -0.13 -7.15
N LEU A 277 -16.74 0.73 -6.47
CA LEU A 277 -15.48 1.27 -6.96
C LEU A 277 -14.49 1.51 -5.81
N PHE A 278 -13.27 1.06 -5.97
CA PHE A 278 -12.15 1.49 -5.13
C PHE A 278 -11.36 2.62 -5.82
N MET A 279 -11.04 3.68 -5.09
CA MET A 279 -10.20 4.76 -5.56
C MET A 279 -9.01 4.94 -4.62
N GLY A 280 -7.81 4.73 -5.14
CA GLY A 280 -6.56 4.86 -4.39
C GLY A 280 -5.57 5.81 -5.06
N THR A 281 -4.53 6.20 -4.31
CA THR A 281 -3.45 7.09 -4.75
C THR A 281 -2.10 6.39 -4.81
N ASN A 282 -1.98 5.20 -4.23
CA ASN A 282 -0.73 4.46 -4.13
C ASN A 282 -0.79 3.13 -4.89
N ALA A 283 0.07 2.97 -5.89
CA ALA A 283 0.13 1.80 -6.75
C ALA A 283 0.65 0.54 -6.06
N ILE A 284 1.50 0.67 -5.04
CA ILE A 284 2.00 -0.47 -4.23
C ILE A 284 1.16 -0.66 -2.96
N SER A 285 -0.04 -0.15 -2.94
CA SER A 285 -0.91 -0.33 -1.79
C SER A 285 -1.42 -1.76 -1.72
N ILE A 286 -1.23 -2.38 -0.56
CA ILE A 286 -1.90 -3.66 -0.26
C ILE A 286 -3.43 -3.52 -0.34
N THR A 287 -3.96 -2.34 -0.11
CA THR A 287 -5.39 -2.05 -0.25
C THR A 287 -5.84 -2.15 -1.70
N LEU A 288 -5.10 -1.56 -2.65
CA LEU A 288 -5.37 -1.71 -4.08
C LEU A 288 -5.28 -3.18 -4.49
N SER A 289 -4.25 -3.88 -4.03
CA SER A 289 -4.07 -5.31 -4.31
C SER A 289 -5.22 -6.15 -3.78
N ASN A 290 -5.71 -5.86 -2.57
CA ASN A 290 -6.89 -6.51 -1.99
C ASN A 290 -8.18 -6.20 -2.78
N ALA A 291 -8.40 -4.93 -3.16
CA ALA A 291 -9.56 -4.54 -3.95
C ALA A 291 -9.61 -5.31 -5.28
N VAL A 292 -8.49 -5.35 -5.99
CA VAL A 292 -8.35 -6.08 -7.25
C VAL A 292 -8.53 -7.58 -7.05
N PHE A 293 -7.96 -8.15 -5.98
CA PHE A 293 -8.10 -9.57 -5.65
C PHE A 293 -9.54 -9.98 -5.34
N LEU A 294 -10.30 -9.07 -4.72
CA LEU A 294 -11.72 -9.26 -4.40
C LEU A 294 -12.65 -8.98 -5.60
N GLY A 295 -12.10 -8.60 -6.75
CA GLY A 295 -12.88 -8.32 -7.96
C GLY A 295 -13.55 -6.95 -7.97
N THR A 296 -13.08 -6.01 -7.14
CA THR A 296 -13.63 -4.65 -7.11
C THR A 296 -13.00 -3.79 -8.20
N PRO A 297 -13.79 -3.16 -9.08
CA PRO A 297 -13.28 -2.19 -10.04
C PRO A 297 -12.45 -1.13 -9.31
N SER A 298 -11.27 -0.83 -9.84
CA SER A 298 -10.31 0.01 -9.12
C SER A 298 -9.72 1.09 -10.02
N ILE A 299 -9.61 2.31 -9.47
CA ILE A 299 -8.95 3.45 -10.10
C ILE A 299 -7.78 3.88 -9.25
N LEU A 300 -6.60 3.97 -9.86
CA LEU A 300 -5.43 4.58 -9.29
C LEU A 300 -5.33 6.03 -9.77
N LEU A 301 -5.52 6.96 -8.86
CA LEU A 301 -5.32 8.38 -9.11
C LEU A 301 -3.83 8.71 -9.01
N ASN A 302 -3.24 9.13 -10.11
CA ASN A 302 -1.82 9.37 -10.19
C ASN A 302 -1.51 10.69 -10.91
N ASN A 303 -0.31 11.18 -10.77
CA ASN A 303 0.16 12.33 -11.53
C ASN A 303 1.60 12.12 -12.01
N PHE A 304 1.73 11.69 -13.26
CA PHE A 304 3.03 11.44 -13.91
C PHE A 304 3.56 12.67 -14.65
N LYS A 305 2.75 13.70 -14.80
CA LYS A 305 3.06 14.82 -15.69
C LYS A 305 3.46 16.05 -14.90
N VAL A 306 4.41 16.75 -15.45
CA VAL A 306 4.67 18.15 -15.05
C VAL A 306 3.42 18.97 -15.37
N LEU A 307 2.88 19.65 -14.38
CA LEU A 307 1.82 20.63 -14.59
C LEU A 307 2.45 21.94 -15.02
N ASP A 308 2.25 22.28 -16.28
CA ASP A 308 2.59 23.59 -16.81
C ASP A 308 1.47 24.58 -16.43
N PHE A 309 1.69 25.31 -15.34
CA PHE A 309 0.72 26.29 -14.84
C PHE A 309 0.50 27.46 -15.79
N GLN A 310 1.45 27.80 -16.63
CA GLN A 310 1.24 28.83 -17.67
C GLN A 310 0.24 28.34 -18.71
N ARG A 311 0.40 27.10 -19.15
CA ARG A 311 -0.55 26.48 -20.09
C ARG A 311 -1.92 26.26 -19.46
N ILE A 312 -1.96 25.87 -18.19
CA ILE A 312 -3.21 25.69 -17.45
C ILE A 312 -3.93 27.04 -17.25
N SER A 313 -3.22 28.15 -17.05
CA SER A 313 -3.81 29.45 -16.80
C SER A 313 -4.81 29.90 -17.88
N SER A 314 -4.57 29.51 -19.12
CA SER A 314 -5.48 29.85 -20.25
C SER A 314 -6.81 29.10 -20.21
N ILE A 315 -6.87 27.94 -19.61
CA ILE A 315 -8.07 27.10 -19.49
C ILE A 315 -8.71 27.17 -18.11
N LEU A 316 -7.97 27.67 -17.12
CA LEU A 316 -8.37 27.69 -15.71
C LEU A 316 -9.74 28.34 -15.47
N PRO A 317 -10.12 29.48 -16.12
CA PRO A 317 -11.44 30.07 -15.94
C PRO A 317 -12.62 29.18 -16.37
N LYS A 318 -12.36 28.17 -17.22
CA LYS A 318 -13.37 27.21 -17.69
C LYS A 318 -13.44 25.94 -16.84
N MET A 319 -12.52 25.81 -15.88
CA MET A 319 -12.48 24.66 -14.99
C MET A 319 -13.42 24.82 -13.80
N PRO A 320 -13.87 23.75 -13.14
CA PRO A 320 -14.66 23.84 -11.90
C PRO A 320 -13.96 24.69 -10.84
N SER A 321 -14.73 25.37 -9.99
CA SER A 321 -14.19 26.26 -8.95
C SER A 321 -13.18 25.57 -8.04
N TRP A 322 -13.46 24.34 -7.61
CA TRP A 322 -12.53 23.56 -6.80
C TRP A 322 -11.16 23.37 -7.49
N TYR A 323 -11.16 23.16 -8.80
CA TYR A 323 -9.93 23.01 -9.58
C TYR A 323 -9.13 24.29 -9.64
N GLN A 324 -9.84 25.42 -9.83
CA GLN A 324 -9.23 26.75 -9.82
C GLN A 324 -8.55 27.05 -8.48
N ASP A 325 -9.25 26.78 -7.36
CA ASP A 325 -8.74 26.99 -6.01
C ASP A 325 -7.52 26.12 -5.71
N VAL A 326 -7.60 24.83 -6.02
CA VAL A 326 -6.49 23.89 -5.85
C VAL A 326 -5.28 24.30 -6.70
N THR A 327 -5.49 24.62 -7.97
CA THR A 327 -4.42 25.03 -8.88
C THR A 327 -3.74 26.30 -8.39
N LYS A 328 -4.52 27.29 -7.95
CA LYS A 328 -4.00 28.55 -7.39
C LYS A 328 -3.16 28.28 -6.12
N HIS A 329 -3.65 27.42 -5.24
CA HIS A 329 -2.95 27.07 -4.01
C HIS A 329 -1.63 26.33 -4.30
N VAL A 330 -1.68 25.28 -5.13
CA VAL A 330 -0.50 24.46 -5.44
C VAL A 330 0.53 25.27 -6.24
N SER A 331 0.12 26.10 -7.21
CA SER A 331 1.04 26.92 -8.00
C SER A 331 1.76 28.00 -7.19
N SER A 332 1.20 28.45 -6.06
CA SER A 332 1.86 29.41 -5.18
C SER A 332 3.06 28.84 -4.44
N VAL A 333 3.11 27.53 -4.23
CA VAL A 333 4.17 26.83 -3.52
C VAL A 333 5.00 25.92 -4.42
N PHE A 334 4.45 25.56 -5.60
CA PHE A 334 5.02 24.55 -6.47
C PHE A 334 4.71 24.85 -7.94
N ALA A 335 5.65 25.45 -8.62
CA ALA A 335 5.37 26.13 -9.88
C ALA A 335 5.18 25.20 -11.10
N PHE A 336 5.72 23.98 -11.14
CA PHE A 336 5.79 23.26 -12.41
C PHE A 336 5.67 21.73 -12.33
N ARG A 337 5.87 21.11 -11.19
CA ARG A 337 5.86 19.64 -11.09
C ARG A 337 5.08 19.20 -9.87
N MET A 338 3.93 18.62 -10.10
CA MET A 338 3.27 17.90 -9.04
C MET A 338 4.04 16.63 -8.74
N PHE A 339 4.15 16.34 -7.47
CA PHE A 339 4.66 15.10 -6.97
C PHE A 339 4.07 13.93 -7.76
N PRO A 340 4.87 12.99 -8.27
CA PRO A 340 4.36 11.78 -8.88
C PRO A 340 3.69 10.94 -7.81
N TRP A 341 2.47 11.29 -7.53
CA TRP A 341 1.65 10.61 -6.57
C TRP A 341 1.56 9.14 -6.94
N GLY A 342 1.98 8.27 -6.04
CA GLY A 342 2.10 6.86 -6.31
C GLY A 342 3.46 6.41 -6.85
N TRP A 343 4.49 7.24 -6.77
CA TRP A 343 5.89 6.88 -7.04
C TRP A 343 6.16 6.35 -8.44
N SER A 344 5.45 6.86 -9.42
CA SER A 344 5.41 6.28 -10.75
C SER A 344 6.76 6.20 -11.45
N LYS A 345 7.66 7.17 -11.23
CA LYS A 345 8.99 7.12 -11.83
C LYS A 345 9.85 6.05 -11.15
N PHE A 346 9.88 6.06 -9.84
CA PHE A 346 10.63 5.10 -9.02
C PHE A 346 10.16 3.67 -9.29
N LEU A 347 8.83 3.46 -9.33
CA LEU A 347 8.24 2.16 -9.54
C LEU A 347 8.10 1.76 -11.00
N SER A 348 8.55 2.58 -11.94
CA SER A 348 8.44 2.25 -13.37
C SER A 348 9.10 0.91 -13.72
N TYR A 349 10.16 0.54 -13.03
CA TYR A 349 10.84 -0.75 -13.22
C TYR A 349 10.06 -1.93 -12.64
N VAL A 350 9.45 -1.73 -11.47
CA VAL A 350 8.63 -2.77 -10.81
C VAL A 350 7.37 -3.06 -11.63
N PHE A 351 6.80 -2.00 -12.22
CA PHE A 351 5.59 -2.12 -13.04
C PHE A 351 5.87 -2.41 -14.51
N ALA A 352 7.11 -2.24 -14.99
CA ALA A 352 7.44 -2.59 -16.39
C ALA A 352 7.06 -4.06 -16.65
N ASP A 353 6.21 -4.26 -17.67
CA ASP A 353 5.72 -5.58 -18.06
C ASP A 353 5.02 -6.38 -16.95
N ASN A 354 4.52 -5.72 -15.92
CA ASN A 354 3.71 -6.36 -14.88
C ASN A 354 2.22 -6.35 -15.28
N PRO A 355 1.62 -7.51 -15.62
CA PRO A 355 0.22 -7.59 -16.02
C PRO A 355 -0.76 -7.12 -14.94
N TYR A 356 -0.32 -6.94 -13.71
CA TYR A 356 -1.10 -6.35 -12.64
C TYR A 356 -1.65 -4.98 -13.01
N GLN A 357 -0.93 -4.18 -13.80
CA GLN A 357 -1.39 -2.87 -14.26
C GLN A 357 -2.65 -2.92 -15.14
N GLU A 358 -2.94 -4.06 -15.74
CA GLU A 358 -4.14 -4.24 -16.55
C GLU A 358 -5.40 -4.49 -15.71
N THR A 359 -5.23 -4.71 -14.40
CA THR A 359 -6.30 -5.07 -13.46
C THR A 359 -6.97 -3.86 -12.79
N PHE A 360 -6.49 -2.66 -13.06
CA PHE A 360 -7.06 -1.39 -12.60
C PHE A 360 -6.78 -0.29 -13.63
N LEU A 361 -7.48 0.83 -13.50
CA LEU A 361 -7.28 1.96 -14.39
C LEU A 361 -6.46 3.05 -13.69
N THR A 362 -5.35 3.45 -14.29
CA THR A 362 -4.57 4.61 -13.83
C THR A 362 -5.04 5.88 -14.51
N VAL A 363 -5.38 6.91 -13.72
CA VAL A 363 -5.94 8.17 -14.22
C VAL A 363 -5.15 9.35 -13.65
N PRO A 364 -4.77 10.33 -14.48
CA PRO A 364 -4.14 11.56 -13.99
C PRO A 364 -5.10 12.35 -13.10
N VAL A 365 -4.77 12.49 -11.83
CA VAL A 365 -5.63 13.08 -10.80
C VAL A 365 -6.04 14.53 -11.08
N MET A 366 -5.20 15.28 -11.80
CA MET A 366 -5.43 16.67 -12.21
C MET A 366 -6.02 16.80 -13.63
N GLU A 367 -6.60 15.74 -14.17
CA GLU A 367 -7.36 15.78 -15.43
C GLU A 367 -8.85 15.45 -15.16
N PRO A 368 -9.67 16.44 -14.71
CA PRO A 368 -11.04 16.20 -14.23
C PRO A 368 -11.93 15.45 -15.21
N SER A 369 -11.82 15.77 -16.50
CA SER A 369 -12.61 15.07 -17.53
C SER A 369 -12.26 13.60 -17.67
N LYS A 370 -10.98 13.21 -17.47
CA LYS A 370 -10.56 11.81 -17.49
C LYS A 370 -11.00 11.10 -16.22
N CYS A 371 -10.85 11.78 -15.06
CA CYS A 371 -11.30 11.22 -13.78
C CYS A 371 -12.82 10.97 -13.83
N LYS A 372 -13.62 11.94 -14.27
CA LYS A 372 -15.07 11.78 -14.44
C LYS A 372 -15.41 10.57 -15.29
N LYS A 373 -14.86 10.50 -16.51
CA LYS A 373 -15.10 9.37 -17.42
C LYS A 373 -14.72 8.01 -16.83
N ALA A 374 -13.62 7.97 -16.09
CA ALA A 374 -13.15 6.73 -15.45
C ALA A 374 -14.10 6.30 -14.32
N ILE A 375 -14.55 7.26 -13.50
CA ILE A 375 -15.49 6.99 -12.41
C ILE A 375 -16.83 6.52 -12.98
N GLU A 376 -17.39 7.23 -13.96
CA GLU A 376 -18.63 6.86 -14.65
C GLU A 376 -18.53 5.47 -15.28
N LYS A 377 -17.43 5.18 -15.97
CA LYS A 377 -17.16 3.88 -16.58
C LYS A 377 -17.26 2.74 -15.57
N TYR A 378 -16.62 2.86 -14.42
CA TYR A 378 -16.56 1.76 -13.45
C TYR A 378 -17.68 1.75 -12.40
N LEU A 379 -18.53 2.80 -12.38
CA LEU A 379 -19.74 2.79 -11.55
C LEU A 379 -20.99 2.35 -12.32
N PHE A 380 -21.09 2.67 -13.62
CA PHE A 380 -22.36 2.61 -14.33
C PHE A 380 -22.32 1.80 -15.64
N ASP A 381 -21.14 1.54 -16.21
CA ASP A 381 -21.00 0.74 -17.43
C ASP A 381 -20.77 -0.73 -17.07
N GLU A 382 -21.84 -1.51 -17.06
CA GLU A 382 -21.81 -2.94 -16.70
C GLU A 382 -20.85 -3.76 -17.60
N SER A 383 -20.70 -3.38 -18.89
CA SER A 383 -19.76 -4.03 -19.78
C SER A 383 -18.31 -3.79 -19.36
N ALA A 384 -17.98 -2.55 -19.02
CA ALA A 384 -16.64 -2.19 -18.54
C ALA A 384 -16.34 -2.79 -17.15
N ILE A 385 -17.34 -2.86 -16.27
CA ILE A 385 -17.24 -3.52 -14.97
C ILE A 385 -16.97 -5.02 -15.15
N SER A 386 -17.69 -5.67 -16.05
CA SER A 386 -17.48 -7.09 -16.35
C SER A 386 -16.07 -7.34 -16.95
N GLU A 387 -15.65 -6.52 -17.89
CA GLU A 387 -14.32 -6.63 -18.54
C GLU A 387 -13.18 -6.52 -17.49
N ILE A 388 -13.25 -5.53 -16.60
CA ILE A 388 -12.17 -5.36 -15.61
C ILE A 388 -12.15 -6.51 -14.60
N ARG A 389 -13.30 -7.00 -14.17
CA ARG A 389 -13.41 -8.17 -13.29
C ARG A 389 -12.84 -9.44 -13.92
N GLU A 390 -13.10 -9.65 -15.20
CA GLU A 390 -12.51 -10.76 -15.95
C GLU A 390 -10.98 -10.66 -15.98
N LYS A 391 -10.42 -9.49 -16.29
CA LYS A 391 -8.96 -9.26 -16.25
C LYS A 391 -8.38 -9.56 -14.87
N GLN A 392 -9.02 -9.10 -13.82
CA GLN A 392 -8.65 -9.39 -12.43
C GLN A 392 -8.65 -10.90 -12.16
N GLN A 393 -9.72 -11.58 -12.50
CA GLN A 393 -9.86 -13.02 -12.30
C GLN A 393 -8.81 -13.83 -13.09
N VAL A 394 -8.59 -13.50 -14.36
CA VAL A 394 -7.57 -14.13 -15.22
C VAL A 394 -6.18 -13.93 -14.63
N TYR A 395 -5.87 -12.73 -14.17
CA TYR A 395 -4.58 -12.43 -13.56
C TYR A 395 -4.34 -13.25 -12.29
N PHE A 396 -5.28 -13.23 -11.33
CA PHE A 396 -5.13 -13.98 -10.09
C PHE A 396 -5.16 -15.50 -10.28
N SER A 397 -5.87 -16.00 -11.29
CA SER A 397 -5.81 -17.43 -11.63
C SER A 397 -4.40 -17.85 -12.11
N LYS A 398 -3.67 -16.96 -12.77
CA LYS A 398 -2.24 -17.20 -13.11
C LYS A 398 -1.37 -17.22 -11.86
N LEU A 399 -1.58 -16.26 -10.94
CA LEU A 399 -0.84 -16.22 -9.68
C LEU A 399 -1.09 -17.45 -8.81
N SER A 400 -2.26 -18.09 -8.91
CA SER A 400 -2.56 -19.31 -8.15
C SER A 400 -1.65 -20.49 -8.48
N ARG A 401 -0.93 -20.43 -9.61
CA ARG A 401 0.05 -21.44 -10.04
C ARG A 401 1.45 -21.23 -9.45
N LEU A 402 1.70 -20.09 -8.80
CA LEU A 402 2.96 -19.87 -8.10
C LEU A 402 3.14 -20.90 -6.98
N ARG A 403 4.39 -21.37 -6.83
CA ARG A 403 4.73 -22.25 -5.73
C ARG A 403 4.40 -21.57 -4.39
N PRO A 404 3.80 -22.30 -3.46
CA PRO A 404 3.56 -21.77 -2.12
C PRO A 404 4.87 -21.32 -1.45
N LEU A 405 4.78 -20.28 -0.61
CA LEU A 405 5.95 -19.75 0.10
C LEU A 405 6.61 -20.81 1.00
N GLU A 406 5.79 -21.65 1.64
CA GLU A 406 6.25 -22.74 2.50
C GLU A 406 7.18 -23.73 1.79
N GLU A 407 6.90 -24.07 0.52
CA GLU A 407 7.73 -24.97 -0.27
C GLU A 407 9.07 -24.35 -0.68
N GLN A 408 9.17 -23.04 -0.64
CA GLN A 408 10.36 -22.30 -1.04
C GLN A 408 11.24 -21.91 0.15
N LEU A 409 10.66 -21.95 1.36
CA LEU A 409 11.38 -21.68 2.62
C LEU A 409 11.90 -22.95 3.30
N MET A 410 11.48 -24.14 2.88
CA MET A 410 12.01 -25.42 3.38
C MET A 410 13.37 -25.74 2.76
#